data_7504858904baa523187a778144fc94d8
#
_entry.id   7504858904baa523187a778144fc94d8
#
_cell.length_a   1.000
_cell.length_b   1.000
_cell.length_c   1.000
_cell.angle_alpha   90.00
_cell.angle_beta   90.00
_cell.angle_gamma   90.00
#
_symmetry.space_group_name_H-M   'P 1'
#
loop_
_entity.id
_entity.type
_entity.pdbx_description
1 polymer ?
#
loop_
_entity_poly.entity_id
_entity_poly.type
_entity_poly.pdbx_seq_one_letter_code
_entity_poly.pdbx_strand_id
1 'polypeptide(L)'
;MSTVDVTVVKGDKVSKKGSAELPAELFDVQVNVPLIHQVVVAQLAAARQGTHKVKRRGEVSGGGAKPYRQKGTGRARQGSTRAPQFTGGGVVHGPTPRDYSQRTPKKMIAAALRGALSDRARDGRVFVVEQFVDGDTPSTKSALKVLAEVTEFVKVLVVVDRNDELTWLSLRNVPTVHLIAADQLNAYDVLCSDAVVYTKAALDAFVAGAPKGKSVKAVATSTEAEQEVEA
;
A
#
# COMPACT_ATOMS: atom_id res chain seq x y z
N MET A 1 1.57 8.42 -27.55
CA MET A 1 2.34 7.29 -26.99
C MET A 1 3.74 7.82 -26.69
N SER A 2 4.15 7.82 -25.47
CA SER A 2 5.54 8.13 -25.08
C SER A 2 6.32 6.83 -25.07
N THR A 3 7.53 6.87 -25.62
CA THR A 3 8.46 5.73 -25.60
C THR A 3 9.55 6.02 -24.58
N VAL A 4 9.90 5.03 -23.76
CA VAL A 4 10.99 5.11 -22.81
C VAL A 4 12.06 4.08 -23.19
N ASP A 5 13.33 4.48 -23.06
CA ASP A 5 14.46 3.60 -23.31
C ASP A 5 14.48 2.45 -22.30
N VAL A 6 14.64 1.22 -22.78
CA VAL A 6 14.82 0.06 -21.91
C VAL A 6 16.31 -0.11 -21.60
N THR A 7 16.63 -0.11 -20.33
CA THR A 7 17.98 -0.36 -19.85
C THR A 7 18.21 -1.86 -19.69
N VAL A 8 19.21 -2.38 -20.38
CA VAL A 8 19.59 -3.80 -20.38
C VAL A 8 20.91 -3.96 -19.63
N VAL A 9 20.94 -4.89 -18.69
CA VAL A 9 22.13 -5.25 -17.91
C VAL A 9 22.73 -6.53 -18.45
N LYS A 10 24.03 -6.51 -18.74
CA LYS A 10 24.83 -7.71 -19.06
C LYS A 10 26.11 -7.70 -18.23
N GLY A 11 26.15 -8.50 -17.18
CA GLY A 11 27.23 -8.49 -16.22
C GLY A 11 27.39 -7.12 -15.54
N ASP A 12 28.59 -6.55 -15.60
CA ASP A 12 28.88 -5.21 -15.01
C ASP A 12 28.57 -4.04 -15.98
N LYS A 13 28.09 -4.33 -17.19
CA LYS A 13 27.81 -3.29 -18.20
C LYS A 13 26.31 -3.05 -18.32
N VAL A 14 25.94 -1.79 -18.16
CA VAL A 14 24.58 -1.28 -18.39
C VAL A 14 24.55 -0.61 -19.76
N SER A 15 23.57 -0.96 -20.58
CA SER A 15 23.41 -0.38 -21.92
C SER A 15 21.94 -0.09 -22.18
N LYS A 16 21.65 1.03 -22.86
CA LYS A 16 20.31 1.32 -23.36
C LYS A 16 20.09 0.51 -24.64
N LYS A 17 19.19 -0.46 -24.59
CA LYS A 17 18.93 -1.35 -25.73
C LYS A 17 17.44 -1.68 -25.81
N GLY A 18 16.77 -1.05 -26.76
CA GLY A 18 15.33 -1.19 -26.98
C GLY A 18 14.53 -0.02 -26.44
N SER A 19 13.25 -0.01 -26.76
CA SER A 19 12.28 0.97 -26.30
C SER A 19 11.05 0.25 -25.77
N ALA A 20 10.46 0.73 -24.69
CA ALA A 20 9.17 0.30 -24.17
C ALA A 20 8.12 1.37 -24.48
N GLU A 21 6.99 0.95 -24.99
CA GLU A 21 5.86 1.86 -25.23
C GLU A 21 5.05 2.03 -23.94
N LEU A 22 4.79 3.29 -23.58
CA LEU A 22 3.89 3.63 -22.50
C LEU A 22 2.52 4.00 -23.10
N PRO A 23 1.47 3.17 -22.87
CA PRO A 23 0.14 3.45 -23.40
C PRO A 23 -0.42 4.77 -22.85
N ALA A 24 -0.90 5.66 -23.71
CA ALA A 24 -1.46 6.96 -23.33
C ALA A 24 -2.66 6.83 -22.37
N GLU A 25 -3.41 5.74 -22.45
CA GLU A 25 -4.54 5.45 -21.57
C GLU A 25 -4.13 5.27 -20.08
N LEU A 26 -2.86 4.95 -19.82
CA LEU A 26 -2.31 4.70 -18.49
C LEU A 26 -1.33 5.80 -18.05
N PHE A 27 -0.56 6.37 -18.98
CA PHE A 27 0.57 7.25 -18.69
C PHE A 27 0.43 8.68 -19.25
N ASP A 28 -0.69 9.00 -19.91
CA ASP A 28 -0.95 10.35 -20.42
C ASP A 28 -2.40 10.80 -20.19
N VAL A 29 -2.91 10.52 -19.00
CA VAL A 29 -4.24 10.93 -18.55
C VAL A 29 -4.16 12.29 -17.87
N GLN A 30 -5.20 13.12 -18.00
CA GLN A 30 -5.29 14.39 -17.28
C GLN A 30 -5.30 14.14 -15.77
N VAL A 31 -4.40 14.83 -15.06
CA VAL A 31 -4.27 14.71 -13.60
C VAL A 31 -5.43 15.41 -12.89
N ASN A 32 -6.08 14.68 -11.98
CA ASN A 32 -7.13 15.22 -11.11
C ASN A 32 -6.65 15.18 -9.65
N VAL A 33 -6.05 16.27 -9.17
CA VAL A 33 -5.48 16.38 -7.83
C VAL A 33 -6.51 16.11 -6.71
N PRO A 34 -7.74 16.67 -6.73
CA PRO A 34 -8.76 16.36 -5.72
C PRO A 34 -9.08 14.86 -5.64
N LEU A 35 -9.15 14.17 -6.78
CA LEU A 35 -9.40 12.74 -6.83
C LEU A 35 -8.26 11.94 -6.19
N ILE A 36 -7.02 12.26 -6.54
CA ILE A 36 -5.83 11.64 -5.98
C ILE A 36 -5.79 11.85 -4.46
N HIS A 37 -6.02 13.07 -4.01
CA HIS A 37 -6.07 13.40 -2.57
C HIS A 37 -7.12 12.54 -1.84
N GLN A 38 -8.33 12.45 -2.35
CA GLN A 38 -9.40 11.66 -1.73
C GLN A 38 -9.02 10.16 -1.62
N VAL A 39 -8.43 9.59 -2.67
CA VAL A 39 -8.01 8.19 -2.68
C VAL A 39 -6.87 7.94 -1.70
N VAL A 40 -5.87 8.82 -1.65
CA VAL A 40 -4.73 8.72 -0.72
C VAL A 40 -5.20 8.84 0.73
N VAL A 41 -6.09 9.80 1.04
CA VAL A 41 -6.67 9.94 2.39
C VAL A 41 -7.44 8.68 2.79
N ALA A 42 -8.22 8.10 1.88
CA ALA A 42 -8.94 6.84 2.14
C ALA A 42 -7.98 5.67 2.40
N GLN A 43 -6.88 5.56 1.65
CA GLN A 43 -5.85 4.54 1.82
C GLN A 43 -5.15 4.67 3.17
N LEU A 44 -4.72 5.87 3.54
CA LEU A 44 -4.08 6.14 4.84
C LEU A 44 -5.04 5.94 6.01
N ALA A 45 -6.31 6.30 5.85
CA ALA A 45 -7.32 6.06 6.87
C ALA A 45 -7.55 4.56 7.11
N ALA A 46 -7.56 3.75 6.05
CA ALA A 46 -7.73 2.29 6.15
C ALA A 46 -6.55 1.60 6.90
N ALA A 47 -5.35 2.18 6.88
CA ALA A 47 -4.19 1.64 7.59
C ALA A 47 -4.27 1.85 9.12
N ARG A 48 -5.19 2.71 9.62
CA ARG A 48 -5.37 2.95 11.05
C ARG A 48 -6.07 1.78 11.72
N GLN A 49 -5.47 1.20 12.74
CA GLN A 49 -6.04 0.05 13.48
C GLN A 49 -7.31 0.39 14.26
N GLY A 50 -7.44 1.63 14.77
CA GLY A 50 -8.63 2.08 15.49
C GLY A 50 -8.89 1.38 16.83
N THR A 51 -7.89 0.81 17.47
CA THR A 51 -8.02 -0.03 18.69
C THR A 51 -8.09 0.75 19.99
N HIS A 52 -8.08 2.08 19.95
CA HIS A 52 -8.14 2.94 21.13
C HIS A 52 -9.46 2.75 21.87
N LYS A 53 -9.38 2.55 23.18
CA LYS A 53 -10.54 2.36 24.06
C LYS A 53 -10.27 2.93 25.46
N VAL A 54 -11.29 3.53 26.05
CA VAL A 54 -11.33 3.84 27.48
C VAL A 54 -12.53 3.19 28.12
N LYS A 55 -12.42 2.86 29.41
CA LYS A 55 -13.50 2.22 30.16
C LYS A 55 -14.60 3.24 30.46
N ARG A 56 -15.82 2.92 30.06
CA ARG A 56 -17.04 3.63 30.46
C ARG A 56 -17.47 3.19 31.87
N ARG A 57 -18.42 3.91 32.47
CA ARG A 57 -18.92 3.64 33.82
C ARG A 57 -19.28 2.16 34.06
N GLY A 58 -19.87 1.47 33.10
CA GLY A 58 -20.25 0.08 33.24
C GLY A 58 -19.09 -0.92 33.09
N GLU A 59 -17.95 -0.48 32.55
CA GLU A 59 -16.76 -1.31 32.31
C GLU A 59 -15.69 -1.16 33.40
N VAL A 60 -15.80 -0.13 34.25
CA VAL A 60 -14.89 0.05 35.37
C VAL A 60 -15.31 -0.88 36.51
N SER A 61 -14.35 -1.64 37.06
CA SER A 61 -14.59 -2.56 38.15
C SER A 61 -15.12 -1.82 39.41
N GLY A 62 -16.11 -2.40 40.08
CA GLY A 62 -16.73 -1.85 41.30
C GLY A 62 -17.95 -0.96 41.01
N GLY A 63 -18.53 -0.39 42.08
CA GLY A 63 -19.65 0.54 41.99
C GLY A 63 -21.01 -0.09 41.69
N GLY A 64 -21.18 -1.41 41.86
CA GLY A 64 -22.44 -2.12 41.66
C GLY A 64 -23.49 -1.75 42.71
N ALA A 65 -23.07 -1.52 43.94
CA ALA A 65 -23.98 -1.07 45.02
C ALA A 65 -24.22 0.44 44.96
N LYS A 66 -25.46 0.85 45.23
CA LYS A 66 -25.79 2.26 45.37
C LYS A 66 -25.13 2.84 46.64
N PRO A 67 -24.41 3.98 46.58
CA PRO A 67 -23.64 4.51 47.71
C PRO A 67 -24.47 4.81 48.95
N TYR A 68 -25.71 5.27 48.76
CA TYR A 68 -26.66 5.59 49.85
C TYR A 68 -28.10 5.64 49.32
N ARG A 69 -29.09 5.67 50.22
CA ARG A 69 -30.52 5.72 49.89
C ARG A 69 -30.88 6.99 49.11
N GLN A 70 -31.96 6.91 48.30
CA GLN A 70 -32.39 7.92 47.33
C GLN A 70 -32.77 9.28 47.98
N LYS A 71 -33.32 9.26 49.18
CA LYS A 71 -33.81 10.44 49.93
C LYS A 71 -33.39 10.36 51.40
N GLY A 72 -33.42 11.48 52.15
CA GLY A 72 -33.17 11.53 53.58
C GLY A 72 -31.70 11.53 54.00
N THR A 73 -30.75 11.86 53.08
CA THR A 73 -29.30 11.94 53.37
C THR A 73 -28.74 13.37 53.34
N GLY A 74 -29.51 14.34 52.90
CA GLY A 74 -29.05 15.72 52.68
C GLY A 74 -28.02 15.89 51.58
N ARG A 75 -27.62 14.79 50.85
CA ARG A 75 -26.60 14.78 49.81
C ARG A 75 -27.22 14.68 48.42
N ALA A 76 -26.44 15.08 47.39
CA ALA A 76 -26.81 14.89 46.00
C ALA A 76 -27.02 13.39 45.69
N ARG A 77 -28.01 13.07 44.87
CA ARG A 77 -28.34 11.69 44.51
C ARG A 77 -27.25 11.06 43.68
N GLN A 78 -26.79 9.85 44.08
CA GLN A 78 -25.75 9.10 43.37
C GLN A 78 -26.20 7.66 43.13
N GLY A 79 -25.93 7.16 41.94
CA GLY A 79 -26.27 5.79 41.55
C GLY A 79 -25.08 4.82 41.62
N SER A 80 -23.87 5.32 41.52
CA SER A 80 -22.65 4.49 41.49
C SER A 80 -21.44 5.34 41.84
N THR A 81 -20.45 4.77 42.53
CA THR A 81 -19.14 5.38 42.81
C THR A 81 -18.21 5.38 41.59
N ARG A 82 -18.62 4.73 40.49
CA ARG A 82 -17.88 4.74 39.22
C ARG A 82 -18.46 5.71 38.19
N ALA A 83 -19.35 6.60 38.60
CA ALA A 83 -19.83 7.69 37.77
C ALA A 83 -18.67 8.65 37.41
N PRO A 84 -18.73 9.38 36.29
CA PRO A 84 -17.60 10.16 35.77
C PRO A 84 -17.08 11.25 36.69
N GLN A 85 -17.94 11.78 37.59
CA GLN A 85 -17.57 12.79 38.55
C GLN A 85 -16.73 12.27 39.74
N PHE A 86 -16.62 10.95 39.91
CA PHE A 86 -15.83 10.34 40.95
C PHE A 86 -14.42 10.00 40.48
N THR A 87 -13.45 10.16 41.35
CA THR A 87 -12.08 9.70 41.12
C THR A 87 -12.07 8.19 40.88
N GLY A 88 -11.46 7.76 39.76
CA GLY A 88 -11.49 6.36 39.32
C GLY A 88 -12.83 5.93 38.72
N GLY A 89 -13.71 6.86 38.39
CA GLY A 89 -14.92 6.62 37.61
C GLY A 89 -14.66 6.44 36.11
N GLY A 90 -15.69 6.05 35.37
CA GLY A 90 -15.61 5.86 33.93
C GLY A 90 -15.65 7.17 33.14
N VAL A 91 -15.15 7.14 31.91
CA VAL A 91 -15.18 8.29 30.98
C VAL A 91 -16.52 8.33 30.26
N VAL A 92 -17.11 9.55 30.08
CA VAL A 92 -18.43 9.71 29.46
C VAL A 92 -18.36 9.54 27.94
N HIS A 93 -17.54 10.34 27.25
CA HIS A 93 -17.40 10.40 25.80
C HIS A 93 -15.97 10.04 25.35
N GLY A 94 -15.39 9.01 25.97
CA GLY A 94 -14.07 8.57 25.60
C GLY A 94 -14.03 7.82 24.24
N PRO A 95 -12.85 7.66 23.66
CA PRO A 95 -12.68 6.93 22.44
C PRO A 95 -13.14 5.47 22.57
N THR A 96 -13.78 4.98 21.52
CA THR A 96 -14.18 3.58 21.37
C THR A 96 -13.54 3.02 20.11
N PRO A 97 -13.23 1.72 20.07
CA PRO A 97 -12.72 1.10 18.86
C PRO A 97 -13.67 1.35 17.70
N ARG A 98 -13.10 1.75 16.56
CA ARG A 98 -13.89 1.97 15.35
C ARG A 98 -13.04 1.69 14.11
N ASP A 99 -13.70 1.34 13.03
CA ASP A 99 -13.11 1.26 11.70
C ASP A 99 -12.97 2.70 11.12
N TYR A 100 -11.84 2.95 10.47
CA TYR A 100 -11.53 4.21 9.78
C TYR A 100 -11.57 4.05 8.26
N SER A 101 -11.85 2.86 7.74
CA SER A 101 -11.90 2.63 6.31
C SER A 101 -12.95 3.53 5.63
N GLN A 102 -12.58 4.05 4.46
CA GLN A 102 -13.42 4.87 3.62
C GLN A 102 -13.66 4.14 2.29
N ARG A 103 -14.90 3.71 2.05
CA ARG A 103 -15.25 3.01 0.83
C ARG A 103 -15.07 3.94 -0.38
N THR A 104 -14.12 3.61 -1.25
CA THR A 104 -13.85 4.32 -2.48
C THR A 104 -14.19 3.43 -3.69
N PRO A 105 -14.93 3.92 -4.70
CA PRO A 105 -15.22 3.16 -5.91
C PRO A 105 -13.94 2.74 -6.64
N LYS A 106 -13.89 1.50 -7.15
CA LYS A 106 -12.71 0.97 -7.87
C LYS A 106 -12.28 1.84 -9.05
N LYS A 107 -13.24 2.45 -9.77
CA LYS A 107 -12.95 3.35 -10.90
C LYS A 107 -12.19 4.61 -10.45
N MET A 108 -12.50 5.15 -9.26
CA MET A 108 -11.79 6.30 -8.70
C MET A 108 -10.35 5.94 -8.33
N ILE A 109 -10.14 4.77 -7.71
CA ILE A 109 -8.80 4.27 -7.34
C ILE A 109 -7.95 4.12 -8.60
N ALA A 110 -8.47 3.47 -9.65
CA ALA A 110 -7.78 3.29 -10.91
C ALA A 110 -7.46 4.63 -11.61
N ALA A 111 -8.40 5.58 -11.61
CA ALA A 111 -8.18 6.89 -12.20
C ALA A 111 -7.13 7.72 -11.43
N ALA A 112 -7.10 7.62 -10.10
CA ALA A 112 -6.08 8.27 -9.27
C ALA A 112 -4.68 7.71 -9.54
N LEU A 113 -4.54 6.39 -9.65
CA LEU A 113 -3.27 5.75 -10.00
C LEU A 113 -2.77 6.17 -11.38
N ARG A 114 -3.65 6.12 -12.41
CA ARG A 114 -3.29 6.58 -13.76
C ARG A 114 -2.86 8.05 -13.77
N GLY A 115 -3.57 8.91 -13.03
CA GLY A 115 -3.21 10.32 -12.88
C GLY A 115 -1.82 10.51 -12.25
N ALA A 116 -1.51 9.77 -11.18
CA ALA A 116 -0.20 9.84 -10.52
C ALA A 116 0.94 9.33 -11.43
N LEU A 117 0.71 8.23 -12.17
CA LEU A 117 1.68 7.71 -13.13
C LEU A 117 1.88 8.65 -14.32
N SER A 118 0.82 9.29 -14.80
CA SER A 118 0.89 10.26 -15.90
C SER A 118 1.70 11.50 -15.52
N ASP A 119 1.59 11.96 -14.29
CA ASP A 119 2.40 13.05 -13.76
C ASP A 119 3.89 12.68 -13.77
N ARG A 120 4.25 11.51 -13.24
CA ARG A 120 5.62 11.00 -13.26
C ARG A 120 6.16 10.78 -14.68
N ALA A 121 5.31 10.29 -15.59
CA ALA A 121 5.71 10.07 -16.98
C ALA A 121 5.98 11.39 -17.74
N ARG A 122 5.17 12.42 -17.52
CA ARG A 122 5.39 13.77 -18.10
C ARG A 122 6.65 14.42 -17.59
N ASP A 123 7.00 14.19 -16.33
CA ASP A 123 8.25 14.68 -15.73
C ASP A 123 9.48 13.86 -16.16
N GLY A 124 9.32 12.81 -16.99
CA GLY A 124 10.42 11.92 -17.39
C GLY A 124 10.98 11.06 -16.26
N ARG A 125 10.18 10.78 -15.23
CA ARG A 125 10.56 10.03 -14.02
C ARG A 125 10.09 8.58 -14.02
N VAL A 126 9.75 8.04 -15.19
CA VAL A 126 9.40 6.63 -15.39
C VAL A 126 10.49 5.97 -16.20
N PHE A 127 11.06 4.90 -15.67
CA PHE A 127 12.16 4.16 -16.27
C PHE A 127 11.80 2.69 -16.41
N VAL A 128 12.41 2.02 -17.39
CA VAL A 128 12.19 0.59 -17.63
C VAL A 128 13.55 -0.12 -17.69
N VAL A 129 13.67 -1.20 -16.93
CA VAL A 129 14.87 -2.05 -16.86
C VAL A 129 14.47 -3.46 -17.26
N GLU A 130 15.27 -4.16 -18.01
CA GLU A 130 14.98 -5.55 -18.38
C GLU A 130 15.10 -6.45 -17.15
N GLN A 131 16.23 -6.34 -16.42
CA GLN A 131 16.51 -7.04 -15.16
C GLN A 131 17.53 -6.26 -14.33
N PHE A 132 17.51 -6.42 -13.00
CA PHE A 132 18.43 -5.75 -12.08
C PHE A 132 19.68 -6.53 -11.79
N VAL A 133 19.62 -7.85 -11.92
CA VAL A 133 20.74 -8.77 -11.61
C VAL A 133 20.89 -9.75 -12.77
N ASP A 134 22.11 -9.93 -13.20
CA ASP A 134 22.47 -10.94 -14.20
C ASP A 134 22.98 -12.22 -13.48
N GLY A 135 22.38 -13.38 -13.82
CA GLY A 135 22.68 -14.67 -13.19
C GLY A 135 21.67 -15.10 -12.11
N ASP A 136 21.99 -16.20 -11.40
CA ASP A 136 21.07 -16.89 -10.49
C ASP A 136 21.25 -16.51 -9.00
N THR A 137 22.19 -15.63 -8.70
CA THR A 137 22.49 -15.24 -7.31
C THR A 137 22.09 -13.79 -7.04
N PRO A 138 21.35 -13.50 -5.93
CA PRO A 138 20.98 -12.14 -5.59
C PRO A 138 22.22 -11.29 -5.25
N SER A 139 22.27 -10.06 -5.76
CA SER A 139 23.38 -9.14 -5.53
C SER A 139 22.90 -7.70 -5.37
N THR A 140 22.91 -7.21 -4.14
CA THR A 140 22.55 -5.80 -3.84
C THR A 140 23.50 -4.81 -4.53
N LYS A 141 24.78 -5.13 -4.61
CA LYS A 141 25.80 -4.26 -5.23
C LYS A 141 25.54 -4.08 -6.72
N SER A 142 25.22 -5.15 -7.43
CA SER A 142 24.89 -5.10 -8.87
C SER A 142 23.61 -4.34 -9.11
N ALA A 143 22.56 -4.62 -8.34
CA ALA A 143 21.27 -3.93 -8.46
C ALA A 143 21.38 -2.42 -8.17
N LEU A 144 22.17 -1.99 -7.19
CA LEU A 144 22.41 -0.57 -6.90
C LEU A 144 23.20 0.13 -8.01
N LYS A 145 24.17 -0.55 -8.64
CA LYS A 145 24.87 0.02 -9.82
C LYS A 145 23.88 0.31 -10.94
N VAL A 146 22.96 -0.63 -11.23
CA VAL A 146 21.93 -0.45 -12.25
C VAL A 146 21.04 0.73 -11.92
N LEU A 147 20.57 0.84 -10.68
CA LEU A 147 19.75 1.97 -10.25
C LEU A 147 20.47 3.31 -10.42
N ALA A 148 21.74 3.40 -10.03
CA ALA A 148 22.52 4.63 -10.15
C ALA A 148 22.76 5.07 -11.61
N GLU A 149 22.77 4.13 -12.56
CA GLU A 149 22.88 4.45 -13.99
C GLU A 149 21.54 4.81 -14.64
N VAL A 150 20.44 4.29 -14.08
CA VAL A 150 19.07 4.53 -14.59
C VAL A 150 18.51 5.85 -14.08
N THR A 151 18.76 6.17 -12.81
CA THR A 151 18.17 7.35 -12.17
C THR A 151 19.08 8.00 -11.14
N GLU A 152 19.04 9.32 -11.08
CA GLU A 152 19.74 10.13 -10.05
C GLU A 152 18.87 10.38 -8.81
N PHE A 153 17.62 9.96 -8.83
CA PHE A 153 16.67 10.19 -7.73
C PHE A 153 16.96 9.29 -6.52
N VAL A 154 16.77 9.85 -5.33
CA VAL A 154 17.07 9.16 -4.07
C VAL A 154 15.98 8.16 -3.69
N LYS A 155 14.71 8.56 -3.79
CA LYS A 155 13.57 7.69 -3.44
C LYS A 155 12.99 7.06 -4.70
N VAL A 156 13.24 5.77 -4.85
CA VAL A 156 12.84 5.03 -6.05
C VAL A 156 11.80 3.98 -5.71
N LEU A 157 10.69 3.98 -6.45
CA LEU A 157 9.72 2.89 -6.45
C LEU A 157 10.10 1.89 -7.55
N VAL A 158 10.43 0.68 -7.16
CA VAL A 158 10.74 -0.39 -8.11
C VAL A 158 9.55 -1.35 -8.18
N VAL A 159 8.98 -1.44 -9.38
CA VAL A 159 7.84 -2.32 -9.67
C VAL A 159 8.36 -3.59 -10.31
N VAL A 160 8.13 -4.71 -9.64
CA VAL A 160 8.64 -6.03 -10.04
C VAL A 160 7.50 -7.00 -10.35
N ASP A 161 7.78 -8.05 -11.10
CA ASP A 161 6.86 -9.18 -11.21
C ASP A 161 6.90 -10.01 -9.91
N ARG A 162 5.80 -10.68 -9.56
CA ARG A 162 5.71 -11.51 -8.35
C ARG A 162 6.69 -12.66 -8.33
N ASN A 163 7.08 -13.15 -9.51
CA ASN A 163 7.99 -14.28 -9.67
C ASN A 163 9.46 -13.86 -9.68
N ASP A 164 9.77 -12.56 -9.62
CA ASP A 164 11.13 -12.05 -9.64
C ASP A 164 11.72 -12.00 -8.21
N GLU A 165 12.02 -13.16 -7.66
CA GLU A 165 12.63 -13.29 -6.33
C GLU A 165 14.05 -12.71 -6.28
N LEU A 166 14.80 -12.76 -7.38
CA LEU A 166 16.19 -12.27 -7.43
C LEU A 166 16.26 -10.76 -7.22
N THR A 167 15.44 -10.01 -7.94
CA THR A 167 15.34 -8.55 -7.75
C THR A 167 14.84 -8.21 -6.36
N TRP A 168 13.84 -8.94 -5.87
CA TRP A 168 13.29 -8.74 -4.53
C TRP A 168 14.34 -8.92 -3.44
N LEU A 169 15.08 -10.03 -3.44
CA LEU A 169 16.12 -10.32 -2.47
C LEU A 169 17.29 -9.33 -2.56
N SER A 170 17.59 -8.85 -3.76
CA SER A 170 18.71 -7.93 -4.01
C SER A 170 18.46 -6.53 -3.49
N LEU A 171 17.21 -6.03 -3.59
CA LEU A 171 16.88 -4.62 -3.29
C LEU A 171 16.12 -4.41 -1.98
N ARG A 172 15.53 -5.44 -1.37
CA ARG A 172 14.67 -5.29 -0.17
C ARG A 172 15.34 -4.64 1.04
N ASN A 173 16.66 -4.76 1.15
CA ASN A 173 17.44 -4.19 2.27
C ASN A 173 17.83 -2.72 2.06
N VAL A 174 17.54 -2.15 0.89
CA VAL A 174 17.92 -0.78 0.56
C VAL A 174 16.84 0.20 1.01
N PRO A 175 17.10 1.09 1.98
CA PRO A 175 16.07 1.94 2.59
C PRO A 175 15.51 3.02 1.64
N THR A 176 16.24 3.37 0.58
CA THR A 176 15.83 4.35 -0.43
C THR A 176 14.98 3.76 -1.54
N VAL A 177 14.89 2.43 -1.60
CA VAL A 177 14.11 1.70 -2.61
C VAL A 177 12.89 1.09 -1.98
N HIS A 178 11.72 1.38 -2.55
CA HIS A 178 10.48 0.72 -2.21
C HIS A 178 10.13 -0.29 -3.30
N LEU A 179 10.01 -1.56 -2.91
CA LEU A 179 9.66 -2.65 -3.84
C LEU A 179 8.17 -2.93 -3.76
N ILE A 180 7.54 -3.06 -4.90
CA ILE A 180 6.12 -3.42 -4.98
C ILE A 180 5.87 -4.32 -6.20
N ALA A 181 4.91 -5.24 -6.07
CA ALA A 181 4.47 -6.03 -7.20
C ALA A 181 3.53 -5.22 -8.11
N ALA A 182 3.53 -5.49 -9.41
CA ALA A 182 2.75 -4.76 -10.39
C ALA A 182 1.24 -4.72 -10.09
N ASP A 183 0.70 -5.78 -9.49
CA ASP A 183 -0.71 -5.89 -9.12
C ASP A 183 -1.07 -5.16 -7.80
N GLN A 184 -0.08 -4.78 -7.00
CA GLN A 184 -0.24 -4.04 -5.75
C GLN A 184 0.05 -2.54 -5.88
N LEU A 185 0.44 -2.10 -7.08
CA LEU A 185 0.77 -0.71 -7.36
C LEU A 185 -0.41 0.21 -7.01
N ASN A 186 -0.13 1.26 -6.24
CA ASN A 186 -1.11 2.21 -5.75
C ASN A 186 -0.64 3.67 -5.85
N ALA A 187 -1.57 4.61 -5.78
CA ALA A 187 -1.29 6.03 -5.96
C ALA A 187 -0.40 6.60 -4.84
N TYR A 188 -0.50 6.12 -3.61
CA TYR A 188 0.29 6.62 -2.48
C TYR A 188 1.78 6.33 -2.67
N ASP A 189 2.15 5.08 -3.02
CA ASP A 189 3.55 4.69 -3.20
C ASP A 189 4.20 5.42 -4.39
N VAL A 190 3.45 5.63 -5.49
CA VAL A 190 3.89 6.44 -6.63
C VAL A 190 4.18 7.88 -6.22
N LEU A 191 3.31 8.48 -5.40
CA LEU A 191 3.49 9.87 -4.95
C LEU A 191 4.61 10.04 -3.92
N CYS A 192 4.84 9.04 -3.07
CA CYS A 192 5.92 9.06 -2.06
C CYS A 192 7.30 8.89 -2.67
N SER A 193 7.39 8.41 -3.90
CA SER A 193 8.65 8.15 -4.61
C SER A 193 8.93 9.23 -5.64
N ASP A 194 10.21 9.54 -5.84
CA ASP A 194 10.63 10.55 -6.81
C ASP A 194 10.62 9.99 -8.24
N ALA A 195 10.97 8.72 -8.40
CA ALA A 195 10.97 8.01 -9.68
C ALA A 195 10.34 6.63 -9.57
N VAL A 196 9.81 6.14 -10.67
CA VAL A 196 9.24 4.80 -10.80
C VAL A 196 10.04 4.01 -11.82
N VAL A 197 10.58 2.87 -11.41
CA VAL A 197 11.36 1.98 -12.26
C VAL A 197 10.61 0.66 -12.40
N TYR A 198 10.26 0.30 -13.60
CA TYR A 198 9.61 -0.99 -13.90
C TYR A 198 10.62 -2.01 -14.38
N THR A 199 10.48 -3.27 -13.95
CA THR A 199 11.02 -4.36 -14.75
C THR A 199 10.14 -4.53 -16.00
N LYS A 200 10.70 -4.92 -17.13
CA LYS A 200 9.92 -5.07 -18.37
C LYS A 200 8.75 -6.02 -18.19
N ALA A 201 8.96 -7.15 -17.52
CA ALA A 201 7.90 -8.11 -17.21
C ALA A 201 6.77 -7.49 -16.38
N ALA A 202 7.14 -6.68 -15.37
CA ALA A 202 6.15 -5.98 -14.52
C ALA A 202 5.38 -4.91 -15.30
N LEU A 203 6.02 -4.18 -16.21
CA LEU A 203 5.34 -3.23 -17.09
C LEU A 203 4.35 -3.93 -18.01
N ASP A 204 4.76 -5.01 -18.66
CA ASP A 204 3.90 -5.79 -19.55
C ASP A 204 2.69 -6.36 -18.78
N ALA A 205 2.91 -6.89 -17.57
CA ALA A 205 1.84 -7.37 -16.68
C ALA A 205 0.88 -6.24 -16.25
N PHE A 206 1.41 -5.06 -15.93
CA PHE A 206 0.60 -3.89 -15.57
C PHE A 206 -0.24 -3.38 -16.73
N VAL A 207 0.33 -3.30 -17.94
CA VAL A 207 -0.36 -2.88 -19.18
C VAL A 207 -1.44 -3.88 -19.57
N ALA A 208 -1.17 -5.19 -19.49
CA ALA A 208 -2.15 -6.23 -19.72
C ALA A 208 -3.35 -6.12 -18.78
N GLY A 209 -3.12 -5.59 -17.55
CA GLY A 209 -4.13 -5.38 -16.54
C GLY A 209 -4.63 -6.67 -15.91
N ALA A 210 -5.47 -6.53 -14.89
CA ALA A 210 -6.14 -7.68 -14.29
C ALA A 210 -7.04 -8.38 -15.33
N PRO A 211 -7.06 -9.71 -15.36
CA PRO A 211 -7.89 -10.46 -16.31
C PRO A 211 -9.35 -10.00 -16.23
N LYS A 212 -9.89 -9.55 -17.36
CA LYS A 212 -11.29 -9.14 -17.49
C LYS A 212 -12.15 -10.40 -17.49
N GLY A 213 -12.75 -10.75 -16.35
CA GLY A 213 -13.63 -11.91 -16.26
C GLY A 213 -14.27 -12.06 -14.88
N LYS A 214 -15.20 -12.98 -14.76
CA LYS A 214 -15.74 -13.42 -13.47
C LYS A 214 -14.57 -13.85 -12.60
N SER A 215 -14.62 -13.49 -11.30
CA SER A 215 -13.54 -13.79 -10.34
C SER A 215 -12.93 -15.17 -10.62
N VAL A 216 -11.66 -15.18 -11.01
CA VAL A 216 -10.93 -16.43 -11.10
C VAL A 216 -10.99 -17.03 -9.70
N LYS A 217 -11.62 -18.20 -9.57
CA LYS A 217 -11.56 -18.94 -8.31
C LYS A 217 -10.08 -19.10 -7.97
N ALA A 218 -9.74 -18.87 -6.72
CA ALA A 218 -8.39 -19.14 -6.26
C ALA A 218 -7.99 -20.54 -6.76
N VAL A 219 -6.90 -20.63 -7.50
CA VAL A 219 -6.36 -21.92 -7.90
C VAL A 219 -5.82 -22.54 -6.61
N ALA A 220 -6.30 -23.72 -6.27
CA ALA A 220 -5.81 -24.47 -5.11
C ALA A 220 -4.29 -24.60 -5.22
N THR A 221 -3.59 -24.41 -4.12
CA THR A 221 -2.15 -24.70 -4.06
C THR A 221 -1.93 -26.18 -4.33
N SER A 222 -0.77 -26.57 -4.82
CA SER A 222 -0.46 -27.98 -5.14
C SER A 222 -0.80 -28.94 -3.99
N THR A 223 -0.63 -28.51 -2.75
CA THR A 223 -0.95 -29.25 -1.52
C THR A 223 -2.47 -29.47 -1.32
N GLU A 224 -3.30 -28.51 -1.74
CA GLU A 224 -4.76 -28.63 -1.65
C GLU A 224 -5.31 -29.52 -2.78
N ALA A 225 -4.69 -29.46 -3.97
CA ALA A 225 -5.05 -30.31 -5.11
C ALA A 225 -4.73 -31.80 -4.86
N GLU A 226 -3.64 -32.12 -4.14
CA GLU A 226 -3.28 -33.50 -3.78
C GLU A 226 -4.26 -34.11 -2.75
N GLN A 227 -4.83 -33.30 -1.85
CA GLN A 227 -5.81 -33.78 -0.86
C GLN A 227 -7.20 -34.06 -1.45
N GLU A 228 -7.60 -33.43 -2.54
CA GLU A 228 -8.87 -33.70 -3.24
C GLU A 228 -8.82 -35.00 -4.09
N VAL A 229 -7.64 -35.50 -4.44
CA VAL A 229 -7.46 -36.71 -5.23
C VAL A 229 -7.41 -37.98 -4.35
N GLU A 230 -7.12 -37.82 -3.05
CA GLU A 230 -7.10 -38.96 -2.08
C GLU A 230 -8.40 -39.13 -1.29
N ALA A 231 -9.43 -38.30 -1.50
CA ALA A 231 -10.73 -38.35 -0.87
C ALA A 231 -11.81 -38.86 -1.84
#